data_371d00edd719c2e5907ea0906f469d00
#
_entry.id   371d00edd719c2e5907ea0906f469d00
#
_cell.length_a   1.000
_cell.length_b   1.000
_cell.length_c   1.000
_cell.angle_alpha   90.00
_cell.angle_beta   90.00
_cell.angle_gamma   90.00
#
_symmetry.space_group_name_H-M   'P 1'
#
loop_
_entity.id
_entity.type
_entity.pdbx_description
1 polymer ?
#
loop_
_entity_poly.entity_id
_entity_poly.type
_entity_poly.pdbx_seq_one_letter_code
_entity_poly.pdbx_strand_id
1 'polypeptide(L)'
;MADVKKIATRDSYGNALAELGAEHENLVVLDADLAGATKTGIFKKAFPDRHFDCGIAEADMVCVAAGMSTTGLVPFASSFAMFAAGRAYEQVRNSIGYPHLNVKIGATHGGISVGEDGASHQCCEDFALMRTIPGTVVMSPADDVEAKAMVKAAYEYVGPVYMRFGRSAVPVFHEEGYQFEIGKGEVVRNGSDVAIIANGLMVYEAIVAAQALGAQGIDAMVINMATIKPLDEELVLSAAKKCGKVITCEEHSVIGGLGEAVCGLLSEKLPTKVVRIGVNDEFGHSGPAAALLKQFGLSAEHIVEVATKLCK
;
A
#
# COMPACT_ATOMS: atom_id res chain seq x y z
N MET A 1 -7.97 -2.88 -26.38
CA MET A 1 -8.46 -2.48 -25.04
C MET A 1 -8.61 -0.97 -25.06
N ALA A 2 -9.71 -0.44 -24.54
CA ALA A 2 -9.86 1.00 -24.39
C ALA A 2 -8.67 1.54 -23.58
N ASP A 3 -8.29 2.79 -23.87
CA ASP A 3 -7.16 3.46 -23.20
C ASP A 3 -7.57 3.71 -21.74
N VAL A 4 -7.18 2.80 -20.84
CA VAL A 4 -7.53 2.90 -19.42
C VAL A 4 -6.73 4.03 -18.82
N LYS A 5 -7.43 5.00 -18.20
CA LYS A 5 -6.80 6.12 -17.49
C LYS A 5 -5.83 5.58 -16.46
N LYS A 6 -4.61 6.13 -16.41
CA LYS A 6 -3.59 5.75 -15.43
C LYS A 6 -3.18 6.95 -14.59
N ILE A 7 -3.12 6.77 -13.27
CA ILE A 7 -2.74 7.81 -12.31
C ILE A 7 -1.81 7.17 -11.28
N ALA A 8 -0.75 7.89 -10.90
CA ALA A 8 0.11 7.45 -9.80
C ALA A 8 -0.58 7.72 -8.46
N THR A 9 -0.62 6.73 -7.57
CA THR A 9 -1.33 6.88 -6.29
C THR A 9 -0.75 7.98 -5.39
N ARG A 10 0.53 8.36 -5.58
CA ARG A 10 1.11 9.55 -4.93
C ARG A 10 0.47 10.87 -5.41
N ASP A 11 0.07 10.95 -6.69
CA ASP A 11 -0.64 12.14 -7.20
C ASP A 11 -2.04 12.22 -6.59
N SER A 12 -2.71 11.08 -6.44
CA SER A 12 -3.99 10.94 -5.75
C SER A 12 -3.89 11.38 -4.29
N TYR A 13 -2.82 10.97 -3.61
CA TYR A 13 -2.51 11.38 -2.23
C TYR A 13 -2.40 12.90 -2.09
N GLY A 14 -1.57 13.54 -2.91
CA GLY A 14 -1.41 15.00 -2.87
C GLY A 14 -2.70 15.77 -3.15
N ASN A 15 -3.52 15.29 -4.10
CA ASN A 15 -4.82 15.88 -4.40
C ASN A 15 -5.81 15.69 -3.24
N ALA A 16 -5.89 14.48 -2.67
CA ALA A 16 -6.76 14.19 -1.52
C ALA A 16 -6.42 15.03 -0.29
N LEU A 17 -5.12 15.26 -0.03
CA LEU A 17 -4.70 16.17 1.05
C LEU A 17 -5.21 17.60 0.83
N ALA A 18 -5.14 18.11 -0.40
CA ALA A 18 -5.62 19.45 -0.70
C ALA A 18 -7.15 19.55 -0.61
N GLU A 19 -7.87 18.53 -1.06
CA GLU A 19 -9.33 18.42 -0.93
C GLU A 19 -9.74 18.41 0.56
N LEU A 20 -9.15 17.54 1.39
CA LEU A 20 -9.41 17.48 2.84
C LEU A 20 -8.98 18.76 3.58
N GLY A 21 -7.88 19.38 3.15
CA GLY A 21 -7.40 20.64 3.73
C GLY A 21 -8.37 21.81 3.56
N ALA A 22 -9.21 21.78 2.51
CA ALA A 22 -10.25 22.76 2.31
C ALA A 22 -11.44 22.59 3.29
N GLU A 23 -11.68 21.35 3.72
CA GLU A 23 -12.77 20.99 4.62
C GLU A 23 -12.36 21.02 6.11
N HIS A 24 -11.05 20.85 6.40
CA HIS A 24 -10.55 20.62 7.76
C HIS A 24 -9.35 21.51 8.10
N GLU A 25 -9.56 22.51 8.93
CA GLU A 25 -8.51 23.46 9.34
C GLU A 25 -7.41 22.84 10.21
N ASN A 26 -7.72 21.77 10.94
CA ASN A 26 -6.77 21.08 11.81
C ASN A 26 -5.86 20.07 11.08
N LEU A 27 -6.08 19.85 9.77
CA LEU A 27 -5.19 19.04 8.94
C LEU A 27 -3.93 19.86 8.62
N VAL A 28 -2.76 19.31 8.97
CA VAL A 28 -1.44 19.87 8.63
C VAL A 28 -0.58 18.83 7.93
N VAL A 29 0.31 19.28 7.07
CA VAL A 29 1.18 18.40 6.27
C VAL A 29 2.63 18.73 6.55
N LEU A 30 3.43 17.69 6.83
CA LEU A 30 4.87 17.78 6.98
C LEU A 30 5.57 17.01 5.87
N ASP A 31 6.73 17.51 5.46
CA ASP A 31 7.57 16.89 4.44
C ASP A 31 9.05 17.00 4.81
N ALA A 32 9.89 16.12 4.27
CA ALA A 32 11.33 16.10 4.48
C ALA A 32 12.08 16.45 3.19
N ASP A 33 11.88 17.68 2.69
CA ASP A 33 12.47 18.22 1.45
C ASP A 33 12.12 17.43 0.18
N LEU A 34 10.97 16.75 0.17
CA LEU A 34 10.51 15.90 -0.93
C LEU A 34 9.11 16.30 -1.47
N ALA A 35 8.61 17.50 -1.13
CA ALA A 35 7.23 17.92 -1.43
C ALA A 35 6.86 17.81 -2.92
N GLY A 36 7.79 18.00 -3.84
CA GLY A 36 7.59 17.81 -5.28
C GLY A 36 7.39 16.35 -5.67
N ALA A 37 8.12 15.43 -5.03
CA ALA A 37 8.08 13.99 -5.31
C ALA A 37 6.92 13.29 -4.58
N THR A 38 6.68 13.61 -3.32
CA THR A 38 5.57 13.08 -2.50
C THR A 38 4.21 13.64 -2.91
N LYS A 39 4.20 14.74 -3.68
CA LYS A 39 3.03 15.53 -4.10
C LYS A 39 2.36 16.34 -2.98
N THR A 40 2.94 16.41 -1.80
CA THR A 40 2.53 17.32 -0.73
C THR A 40 2.64 18.79 -1.14
N GLY A 41 3.45 19.08 -2.16
CA GLY A 41 3.53 20.41 -2.79
C GLY A 41 2.19 20.92 -3.35
N ILE A 42 1.23 20.04 -3.66
CA ILE A 42 -0.14 20.42 -4.04
C ILE A 42 -0.84 21.07 -2.83
N PHE A 43 -0.76 20.43 -1.66
CA PHE A 43 -1.26 20.98 -0.41
C PHE A 43 -0.54 22.29 -0.02
N LYS A 44 0.81 22.31 -0.10
CA LYS A 44 1.63 23.51 0.18
C LYS A 44 1.16 24.72 -0.63
N LYS A 45 0.84 24.51 -1.91
CA LYS A 45 0.36 25.59 -2.79
C LYS A 45 -1.00 26.14 -2.35
N ALA A 46 -1.91 25.27 -1.88
CA ALA A 46 -3.25 25.66 -1.43
C ALA A 46 -3.24 26.25 -0.02
N PHE A 47 -2.43 25.69 0.87
CA PHE A 47 -2.40 26.00 2.31
C PHE A 47 -0.96 26.17 2.82
N PRO A 48 -0.23 27.22 2.41
CA PRO A 48 1.20 27.37 2.75
C PRO A 48 1.47 27.45 4.26
N ASP A 49 0.55 28.04 5.04
CA ASP A 49 0.70 28.19 6.50
C ASP A 49 0.44 26.89 7.28
N ARG A 50 0.00 25.83 6.60
CA ARG A 50 -0.27 24.51 7.20
C ARG A 50 0.64 23.42 6.63
N HIS A 51 1.64 23.78 5.84
CA HIS A 51 2.65 22.88 5.32
C HIS A 51 4.03 23.23 5.91
N PHE A 52 4.69 22.23 6.49
CA PHE A 52 5.97 22.39 7.18
C PHE A 52 7.02 21.51 6.52
N ASP A 53 8.08 22.12 6.01
CA ASP A 53 9.23 21.41 5.49
C ASP A 53 10.30 21.31 6.58
N CYS A 54 10.59 20.09 7.01
CA CYS A 54 11.54 19.79 8.07
C CYS A 54 12.99 19.62 7.53
N GLY A 55 13.20 19.81 6.24
CA GLY A 55 14.47 19.48 5.58
C GLY A 55 14.69 17.96 5.52
N ILE A 56 15.91 17.53 5.16
CA ILE A 56 16.26 16.11 5.06
C ILE A 56 16.48 15.52 6.47
N ALA A 57 15.39 15.46 7.26
CA ALA A 57 15.41 15.09 8.68
C ALA A 57 14.13 14.31 9.07
N GLU A 58 13.92 13.12 8.51
CA GLU A 58 12.69 12.35 8.66
C GLU A 58 12.41 11.97 10.12
N ALA A 59 13.43 11.69 10.90
CA ALA A 59 13.29 11.39 12.33
C ALA A 59 12.75 12.61 13.11
N ASP A 60 13.25 13.81 12.79
CA ASP A 60 12.76 15.07 13.38
C ASP A 60 11.33 15.36 12.91
N MET A 61 11.04 15.24 11.60
CA MET A 61 9.69 15.39 11.05
C MET A 61 8.66 14.52 11.79
N VAL A 62 8.99 13.27 12.06
CA VAL A 62 8.12 12.33 12.78
C VAL A 62 7.89 12.80 14.23
N CYS A 63 8.93 13.26 14.92
CA CYS A 63 8.82 13.79 16.27
C CYS A 63 7.98 15.10 16.31
N VAL A 64 8.18 16.00 15.34
CA VAL A 64 7.38 17.23 15.21
C VAL A 64 5.91 16.89 14.96
N ALA A 65 5.63 15.95 14.04
CA ALA A 65 4.26 15.46 13.79
C ALA A 65 3.62 14.87 15.05
N ALA A 66 4.38 14.06 15.82
CA ALA A 66 3.92 13.51 17.09
C ALA A 66 3.54 14.63 18.07
N GLY A 67 4.39 15.65 18.24
CA GLY A 67 4.10 16.82 19.09
C GLY A 67 2.87 17.59 18.62
N MET A 68 2.73 17.88 17.33
CA MET A 68 1.58 18.57 16.75
C MET A 68 0.26 17.81 17.02
N SER A 69 0.27 16.50 16.93
CA SER A 69 -0.94 15.69 17.16
C SER A 69 -1.48 15.83 18.61
N THR A 70 -0.62 16.14 19.57
CA THR A 70 -1.05 16.35 20.98
C THR A 70 -1.79 17.68 21.20
N THR A 71 -1.76 18.59 20.21
CA THR A 71 -2.46 19.87 20.25
C THR A 71 -3.82 19.87 19.55
N GLY A 72 -4.29 18.70 19.08
CA GLY A 72 -5.55 18.55 18.36
C GLY A 72 -5.42 18.68 16.84
N LEU A 73 -4.21 18.83 16.31
CA LEU A 73 -3.94 18.80 14.89
C LEU A 73 -3.91 17.34 14.38
N VAL A 74 -4.18 17.16 13.10
CA VAL A 74 -4.07 15.88 12.41
C VAL A 74 -2.92 15.98 11.39
N PRO A 75 -1.69 15.64 11.79
CA PRO A 75 -0.53 15.74 10.91
C PRO A 75 -0.43 14.54 9.94
N PHE A 76 -0.16 14.88 8.68
CA PHE A 76 0.26 13.96 7.64
C PHE A 76 1.76 14.18 7.39
N ALA A 77 2.60 13.26 7.87
CA ALA A 77 4.04 13.29 7.71
C ALA A 77 4.45 12.48 6.47
N SER A 78 5.12 13.11 5.51
CA SER A 78 5.34 12.54 4.18
C SER A 78 6.82 12.50 3.82
N SER A 79 7.26 11.35 3.34
CA SER A 79 8.58 11.11 2.75
C SER A 79 8.53 9.89 1.84
N PHE A 80 9.68 9.46 1.30
CA PHE A 80 9.74 8.15 0.64
C PHE A 80 9.60 7.02 1.65
N ALA A 81 9.04 5.90 1.22
CA ALA A 81 8.80 4.75 2.09
C ALA A 81 10.08 4.28 2.80
N MET A 82 11.21 4.22 2.07
CA MET A 82 12.50 3.83 2.65
C MET A 82 12.94 4.76 3.79
N PHE A 83 12.65 6.04 3.69
CA PHE A 83 13.08 7.01 4.70
C PHE A 83 12.08 7.13 5.84
N ALA A 84 10.78 7.07 5.55
CA ALA A 84 9.75 7.08 6.59
C ALA A 84 9.77 5.79 7.44
N ALA A 85 9.84 4.62 6.79
CA ALA A 85 9.82 3.33 7.46
C ALA A 85 11.21 2.87 7.95
N GLY A 86 12.27 3.12 7.18
CA GLY A 86 13.62 2.68 7.54
C GLY A 86 14.34 3.67 8.45
N ARG A 87 14.60 4.89 7.97
CA ARG A 87 15.40 5.89 8.72
C ARG A 87 14.71 6.36 9.99
N ALA A 88 13.39 6.59 9.95
CA ALA A 88 12.62 7.11 11.08
C ALA A 88 11.87 6.03 11.88
N TYR A 89 12.20 4.74 11.71
CA TYR A 89 11.46 3.63 12.32
C TYR A 89 11.30 3.76 13.83
N GLU A 90 12.39 4.08 14.54
CA GLU A 90 12.37 4.21 15.98
C GLU A 90 11.42 5.32 16.44
N GLN A 91 11.45 6.47 15.76
CA GLN A 91 10.57 7.61 16.07
C GLN A 91 9.11 7.29 15.76
N VAL A 92 8.83 6.61 14.64
CA VAL A 92 7.48 6.11 14.34
C VAL A 92 6.98 5.18 15.44
N ARG A 93 7.83 4.24 15.88
CA ARG A 93 7.49 3.28 16.93
C ARG A 93 7.27 3.94 18.28
N ASN A 94 8.21 4.77 18.72
CA ASN A 94 8.25 5.28 20.09
C ASN A 94 7.52 6.60 20.26
N SER A 95 7.58 7.51 19.27
CA SER A 95 6.94 8.82 19.38
C SER A 95 5.49 8.82 18.89
N ILE A 96 5.11 7.90 18.00
CA ILE A 96 3.76 7.80 17.43
C ILE A 96 3.03 6.54 17.89
N GLY A 97 3.61 5.36 17.65
CA GLY A 97 2.96 4.07 17.88
C GLY A 97 2.74 3.78 19.36
N TYR A 98 3.78 3.92 20.20
CA TYR A 98 3.70 3.60 21.63
C TYR A 98 2.66 4.45 22.40
N PRO A 99 2.61 5.79 22.23
CA PRO A 99 1.56 6.62 22.82
C PRO A 99 0.25 6.63 22.02
N HIS A 100 0.16 5.90 20.91
CA HIS A 100 -1.01 5.79 20.03
C HIS A 100 -1.51 7.16 19.53
N LEU A 101 -0.59 8.00 19.06
CA LEU A 101 -0.91 9.35 18.60
C LEU A 101 -1.56 9.35 17.22
N ASN A 102 -2.41 10.37 17.00
CA ASN A 102 -3.16 10.56 15.77
C ASN A 102 -2.30 11.18 14.65
N VAL A 103 -1.32 10.44 14.16
CA VAL A 103 -0.42 10.82 13.06
C VAL A 103 -0.59 9.90 11.87
N LYS A 104 -0.62 10.48 10.67
CA LYS A 104 -0.72 9.78 9.38
C LYS A 104 0.63 9.86 8.67
N ILE A 105 1.20 8.71 8.35
CA ILE A 105 2.44 8.65 7.57
C ILE A 105 2.07 8.37 6.12
N GLY A 106 2.30 9.35 5.25
CA GLY A 106 2.10 9.25 3.80
C GLY A 106 3.41 8.89 3.12
N ALA A 107 3.70 7.60 3.03
CA ALA A 107 4.94 7.07 2.48
C ALA A 107 4.80 6.83 0.98
N THR A 108 5.51 7.59 0.17
CA THR A 108 5.52 7.42 -1.29
C THR A 108 6.72 6.62 -1.76
N HIS A 109 6.76 6.23 -3.03
CA HIS A 109 7.91 5.54 -3.63
C HIS A 109 8.25 4.20 -2.92
N GLY A 110 7.23 3.41 -2.54
CA GLY A 110 7.45 2.05 -2.04
C GLY A 110 7.71 1.07 -3.18
N GLY A 111 8.52 0.04 -2.92
CA GLY A 111 8.73 -1.11 -3.80
C GLY A 111 9.74 -0.92 -4.92
N ILE A 112 9.79 -1.89 -5.82
CA ILE A 112 10.72 -1.99 -6.95
C ILE A 112 10.41 -0.96 -8.05
N SER A 113 9.14 -0.56 -8.21
CA SER A 113 8.71 0.40 -9.23
C SER A 113 9.18 1.84 -9.01
N VAL A 114 9.94 2.11 -7.96
CA VAL A 114 10.75 3.33 -7.83
C VAL A 114 11.68 3.50 -9.03
N GLY A 115 12.20 2.40 -9.54
CA GLY A 115 12.86 2.39 -10.83
C GLY A 115 14.32 2.83 -10.78
N GLU A 116 14.63 3.90 -11.48
CA GLU A 116 16.00 4.36 -11.76
C GLU A 116 16.80 4.76 -10.50
N ASP A 117 16.12 5.19 -9.44
CA ASP A 117 16.76 5.57 -8.16
C ASP A 117 17.45 4.37 -7.48
N GLY A 118 17.01 3.14 -7.82
CA GLY A 118 17.68 1.90 -7.43
C GLY A 118 17.49 1.48 -5.98
N ALA A 119 18.25 0.48 -5.57
CA ALA A 119 18.08 -0.25 -4.31
C ALA A 119 18.05 0.63 -3.04
N SER A 120 18.79 1.74 -3.02
CA SER A 120 18.81 2.64 -1.86
C SER A 120 17.48 3.38 -1.60
N HIS A 121 16.61 3.42 -2.60
CA HIS A 121 15.31 4.09 -2.54
C HIS A 121 14.12 3.12 -2.66
N GLN A 122 14.37 1.94 -3.23
CA GLN A 122 13.37 0.87 -3.36
C GLN A 122 13.11 0.22 -2.00
N CYS A 123 12.00 0.57 -1.36
CA CYS A 123 11.62 0.01 -0.07
C CYS A 123 10.73 -1.22 -0.27
N CYS A 124 11.29 -2.39 0.00
CA CYS A 124 10.56 -3.67 -0.03
C CYS A 124 10.31 -4.24 1.37
N GLU A 125 10.56 -3.47 2.44
CA GLU A 125 10.50 -3.89 3.84
C GLU A 125 9.49 -3.10 4.68
N ASP A 126 8.91 -2.07 4.15
CA ASP A 126 8.08 -1.12 4.90
C ASP A 126 6.84 -1.75 5.55
N PHE A 127 6.13 -2.64 4.85
CA PHE A 127 5.00 -3.35 5.45
C PHE A 127 5.46 -4.23 6.62
N ALA A 128 6.57 -4.94 6.46
CA ALA A 128 7.15 -5.77 7.51
C ALA A 128 7.44 -4.93 8.77
N LEU A 129 8.12 -3.81 8.60
CA LEU A 129 8.48 -2.91 9.69
C LEU A 129 7.24 -2.30 10.36
N MET A 130 6.32 -1.74 9.59
CA MET A 130 5.17 -1.04 10.14
C MET A 130 4.11 -1.99 10.76
N ARG A 131 3.97 -3.20 10.22
CA ARG A 131 3.07 -4.22 10.80
C ARG A 131 3.47 -4.65 12.20
N THR A 132 4.75 -4.60 12.56
CA THR A 132 5.23 -4.99 13.89
C THR A 132 4.90 -3.97 14.98
N ILE A 133 4.56 -2.72 14.62
CA ILE A 133 4.23 -1.68 15.60
C ILE A 133 2.77 -1.88 16.09
N PRO A 134 2.54 -2.15 17.40
CA PRO A 134 1.20 -2.36 17.94
C PRO A 134 0.25 -1.20 17.65
N GLY A 135 -1.00 -1.49 17.30
CA GLY A 135 -2.05 -0.49 17.06
C GLY A 135 -1.92 0.34 15.79
N THR A 136 -0.83 0.21 15.02
CA THR A 136 -0.66 0.93 13.76
C THR A 136 -1.44 0.27 12.64
N VAL A 137 -2.24 1.05 11.92
CA VAL A 137 -2.91 0.64 10.67
C VAL A 137 -1.91 0.73 9.51
N VAL A 138 -1.89 -0.26 8.61
CA VAL A 138 -0.99 -0.33 7.45
C VAL A 138 -1.78 -0.58 6.18
N MET A 139 -1.68 0.33 5.21
CA MET A 139 -2.52 0.32 4.01
C MET A 139 -1.73 0.65 2.74
N SER A 140 -2.20 0.12 1.59
CA SER A 140 -1.65 0.43 0.26
C SER A 140 -2.75 0.37 -0.80
N PRO A 141 -3.12 1.49 -1.43
CA PRO A 141 -4.22 1.53 -2.40
C PRO A 141 -3.80 0.99 -3.77
N ALA A 142 -4.76 0.42 -4.48
CA ALA A 142 -4.56 -0.14 -5.80
C ALA A 142 -4.67 0.88 -6.94
N ASP A 143 -5.46 1.95 -6.78
CA ASP A 143 -5.67 2.98 -7.82
C ASP A 143 -5.98 4.38 -7.24
N ASP A 144 -6.29 5.33 -8.13
CA ASP A 144 -6.60 6.74 -7.79
C ASP A 144 -7.80 6.87 -6.86
N VAL A 145 -8.89 6.17 -7.19
CA VAL A 145 -10.16 6.31 -6.45
C VAL A 145 -10.01 5.75 -5.04
N GLU A 146 -9.44 4.56 -4.92
CA GLU A 146 -9.17 3.95 -3.62
C GLU A 146 -8.16 4.77 -2.82
N ALA A 147 -7.12 5.34 -3.46
CA ALA A 147 -6.13 6.17 -2.75
C ALA A 147 -6.77 7.40 -2.10
N LYS A 148 -7.67 8.09 -2.79
CA LYS A 148 -8.39 9.25 -2.24
C LYS A 148 -9.32 8.85 -1.09
N ALA A 149 -10.10 7.78 -1.28
CA ALA A 149 -10.98 7.25 -0.25
C ALA A 149 -10.19 6.79 1.00
N MET A 150 -9.04 6.15 0.80
CA MET A 150 -8.12 5.74 1.86
C MET A 150 -7.56 6.91 2.67
N VAL A 151 -7.15 8.00 2.01
CA VAL A 151 -6.65 9.22 2.68
C VAL A 151 -7.73 9.84 3.55
N LYS A 152 -8.98 9.87 3.06
CA LYS A 152 -10.13 10.34 3.83
C LYS A 152 -10.38 9.45 5.04
N ALA A 153 -10.45 8.14 4.87
CA ALA A 153 -10.62 7.18 5.97
C ALA A 153 -9.48 7.28 6.99
N ALA A 154 -8.24 7.50 6.53
CA ALA A 154 -7.11 7.74 7.42
C ALA A 154 -7.27 9.02 8.24
N TYR A 155 -7.78 10.11 7.68
CA TYR A 155 -8.06 11.33 8.42
C TYR A 155 -9.12 11.10 9.50
N GLU A 156 -10.19 10.39 9.20
CA GLU A 156 -11.29 10.09 10.13
C GLU A 156 -10.88 9.12 11.26
N TYR A 157 -9.93 8.24 11.02
CA TYR A 157 -9.43 7.28 12.01
C TYR A 157 -8.57 7.99 13.06
N VAL A 158 -8.85 7.78 14.35
CA VAL A 158 -8.03 8.32 15.45
C VAL A 158 -6.98 7.30 15.86
N GLY A 159 -5.72 7.59 15.54
CA GLY A 159 -4.59 6.71 15.84
C GLY A 159 -3.53 6.72 14.73
N PRO A 160 -2.44 5.94 14.88
CA PRO A 160 -1.34 5.88 13.93
C PRO A 160 -1.74 5.11 12.67
N VAL A 161 -1.46 5.72 11.50
CA VAL A 161 -1.72 5.12 10.20
C VAL A 161 -0.48 5.27 9.32
N TYR A 162 -0.08 4.18 8.67
CA TYR A 162 0.91 4.14 7.61
C TYR A 162 0.23 3.83 6.28
N MET A 163 0.39 4.72 5.31
CA MET A 163 -0.14 4.56 3.95
C MET A 163 1.02 4.54 2.95
N ARG A 164 1.06 3.52 2.10
CA ARG A 164 2.08 3.38 1.07
C ARG A 164 1.53 3.73 -0.30
N PHE A 165 2.16 4.67 -1.01
CA PHE A 165 1.78 5.09 -2.35
C PHE A 165 2.89 4.80 -3.37
N GLY A 166 2.51 4.38 -4.58
CA GLY A 166 3.43 4.10 -5.67
C GLY A 166 3.87 5.36 -6.43
N ARG A 167 5.08 5.29 -7.03
CA ARG A 167 5.61 6.29 -7.96
C ARG A 167 4.99 6.16 -9.34
N SER A 168 4.84 4.93 -9.83
CA SER A 168 4.35 4.62 -11.17
C SER A 168 2.84 4.82 -11.29
N ALA A 169 2.40 5.30 -12.46
CA ALA A 169 0.98 5.40 -12.76
C ALA A 169 0.36 4.03 -12.97
N VAL A 170 -0.73 3.76 -12.28
CA VAL A 170 -1.51 2.50 -12.32
C VAL A 170 -2.88 2.71 -12.97
N PRO A 171 -3.44 1.70 -13.62
CA PRO A 171 -4.79 1.78 -14.18
C PRO A 171 -5.84 2.06 -13.11
N VAL A 172 -6.79 2.95 -13.41
CA VAL A 172 -7.93 3.24 -12.55
C VAL A 172 -9.05 2.26 -12.92
N PHE A 173 -9.51 1.46 -11.96
CA PHE A 173 -10.56 0.46 -12.18
C PHE A 173 -11.72 0.56 -11.18
N HIS A 174 -11.55 1.25 -10.05
CA HIS A 174 -12.67 1.58 -9.18
C HIS A 174 -13.51 2.72 -9.77
N GLU A 175 -14.81 2.68 -9.51
CA GLU A 175 -15.76 3.71 -9.93
C GLU A 175 -15.81 4.86 -8.92
N GLU A 176 -16.21 6.05 -9.37
CA GLU A 176 -16.45 7.18 -8.48
C GLU A 176 -17.49 6.82 -7.41
N GLY A 177 -17.24 7.23 -6.16
CA GLY A 177 -18.12 6.91 -5.04
C GLY A 177 -17.75 5.62 -4.31
N TYR A 178 -16.65 4.95 -4.70
CA TYR A 178 -16.10 3.83 -3.95
C TYR A 178 -15.92 4.18 -2.47
N GLN A 179 -16.36 3.27 -1.59
CA GLN A 179 -16.25 3.43 -0.14
C GLN A 179 -15.12 2.55 0.39
N PHE A 180 -14.14 3.18 1.00
CA PHE A 180 -13.03 2.49 1.65
C PHE A 180 -13.32 2.27 3.14
N GLU A 181 -13.14 1.05 3.61
CA GLU A 181 -13.28 0.70 5.03
C GLU A 181 -11.97 0.06 5.54
N ILE A 182 -11.38 0.64 6.57
CA ILE A 182 -10.15 0.12 7.19
C ILE A 182 -10.40 -1.29 7.73
N GLY A 183 -9.55 -2.25 7.35
CA GLY A 183 -9.65 -3.64 7.78
C GLY A 183 -10.58 -4.49 6.93
N LYS A 184 -11.15 -3.96 5.85
CA LYS A 184 -11.93 -4.71 4.87
C LYS A 184 -11.19 -4.86 3.55
N GLY A 185 -11.28 -6.05 2.98
CA GLY A 185 -10.86 -6.34 1.62
C GLY A 185 -12.05 -6.35 0.66
N GLU A 186 -11.78 -6.26 -0.63
CA GLU A 186 -12.77 -6.26 -1.69
C GLU A 186 -12.61 -7.46 -2.62
N VAL A 187 -13.71 -8.13 -2.96
CA VAL A 187 -13.72 -9.15 -4.02
C VAL A 187 -13.92 -8.45 -5.36
N VAL A 188 -12.82 -8.13 -6.04
CA VAL A 188 -12.82 -7.47 -7.35
C VAL A 188 -13.32 -8.41 -8.45
N ARG A 189 -13.03 -9.70 -8.33
CA ARG A 189 -13.52 -10.74 -9.24
C ARG A 189 -13.85 -12.02 -8.46
N ASN A 190 -15.04 -12.54 -8.65
CA ASN A 190 -15.39 -13.86 -8.12
C ASN A 190 -14.69 -14.99 -8.89
N GLY A 191 -14.47 -16.11 -8.22
CA GLY A 191 -13.88 -17.32 -8.78
C GLY A 191 -13.94 -18.47 -7.79
N SER A 192 -13.51 -19.69 -8.20
CA SER A 192 -13.64 -20.90 -7.39
C SER A 192 -12.41 -21.83 -7.39
N ASP A 193 -11.46 -21.68 -8.33
CA ASP A 193 -10.35 -22.62 -8.45
C ASP A 193 -9.09 -22.18 -7.68
N VAL A 194 -8.86 -20.87 -7.58
CA VAL A 194 -7.74 -20.26 -6.85
C VAL A 194 -8.12 -18.85 -6.40
N ALA A 195 -7.73 -18.45 -5.20
CA ALA A 195 -7.87 -17.08 -4.71
C ALA A 195 -6.55 -16.34 -4.87
N ILE A 196 -6.55 -15.20 -5.57
CA ILE A 196 -5.42 -14.29 -5.72
C ILE A 196 -5.68 -13.07 -4.84
N ILE A 197 -4.92 -12.92 -3.75
CA ILE A 197 -5.04 -11.83 -2.79
C ILE A 197 -3.88 -10.86 -3.04
N ALA A 198 -4.18 -9.65 -3.49
CA ALA A 198 -3.18 -8.67 -3.89
C ALA A 198 -3.39 -7.32 -3.20
N ASN A 199 -2.35 -6.48 -3.18
CA ASN A 199 -2.43 -5.09 -2.77
C ASN A 199 -1.67 -4.16 -3.74
N GLY A 200 -1.96 -2.88 -3.65
CA GLY A 200 -1.27 -1.87 -4.46
C GLY A 200 -1.35 -2.16 -5.96
N LEU A 201 -0.27 -1.90 -6.68
CA LEU A 201 -0.21 -2.11 -8.14
C LEU A 201 -0.45 -3.56 -8.56
N MET A 202 -0.20 -4.54 -7.68
CA MET A 202 -0.37 -5.95 -7.99
C MET A 202 -1.84 -6.38 -8.14
N VAL A 203 -2.79 -5.55 -7.69
CA VAL A 203 -4.23 -5.85 -7.86
C VAL A 203 -4.61 -5.84 -9.34
N TYR A 204 -4.15 -4.82 -10.10
CA TYR A 204 -4.45 -4.79 -11.53
C TYR A 204 -3.75 -5.92 -12.31
N GLU A 205 -2.52 -6.27 -11.94
CA GLU A 205 -1.83 -7.44 -12.48
C GLU A 205 -2.61 -8.74 -12.21
N ALA A 206 -3.18 -8.87 -11.02
CA ALA A 206 -4.04 -10.00 -10.65
C ALA A 206 -5.36 -10.04 -11.47
N ILE A 207 -5.97 -8.88 -11.75
CA ILE A 207 -7.16 -8.78 -12.62
C ILE A 207 -6.83 -9.28 -14.04
N VAL A 208 -5.72 -8.79 -14.60
CA VAL A 208 -5.26 -9.22 -15.94
C VAL A 208 -4.95 -10.71 -15.97
N ALA A 209 -4.25 -11.21 -14.95
CA ALA A 209 -3.94 -12.63 -14.82
C ALA A 209 -5.22 -13.49 -14.73
N ALA A 210 -6.21 -13.08 -13.95
CA ALA A 210 -7.47 -13.80 -13.80
C ALA A 210 -8.28 -13.86 -15.13
N GLN A 211 -8.22 -12.82 -15.96
CA GLN A 211 -8.79 -12.84 -17.30
C GLN A 211 -8.09 -13.87 -18.21
N ALA A 212 -6.76 -13.90 -18.17
CA ALA A 212 -5.98 -14.85 -18.96
C ALA A 212 -6.16 -16.32 -18.47
N LEU A 213 -6.30 -16.53 -17.16
CA LEU A 213 -6.62 -17.83 -16.55
C LEU A 213 -8.00 -18.33 -16.96
N GLY A 214 -9.00 -17.43 -17.01
CA GLY A 214 -10.34 -17.77 -17.50
C GLY A 214 -10.35 -18.31 -18.92
N ALA A 215 -9.51 -17.78 -19.81
CA ALA A 215 -9.33 -18.30 -21.16
C ALA A 215 -8.69 -19.71 -21.19
N GLN A 216 -8.05 -20.15 -20.10
CA GLN A 216 -7.47 -21.48 -19.91
C GLN A 216 -8.39 -22.42 -19.11
N GLY A 217 -9.61 -21.98 -18.76
CA GLY A 217 -10.58 -22.76 -17.98
C GLY A 217 -10.31 -22.77 -16.47
N ILE A 218 -9.49 -21.84 -15.96
CA ILE A 218 -9.23 -21.66 -14.52
C ILE A 218 -10.01 -20.43 -14.01
N ASP A 219 -10.94 -20.64 -13.09
CA ASP A 219 -11.79 -19.61 -12.51
C ASP A 219 -11.14 -18.99 -11.26
N ALA A 220 -10.33 -17.96 -11.46
CA ALA A 220 -9.60 -17.30 -10.40
C ALA A 220 -10.43 -16.17 -9.73
N MET A 221 -10.50 -16.22 -8.39
CA MET A 221 -10.98 -15.11 -7.56
C MET A 221 -9.86 -14.07 -7.42
N VAL A 222 -10.19 -12.77 -7.46
CA VAL A 222 -9.25 -11.67 -7.18
C VAL A 222 -9.77 -10.86 -6.00
N ILE A 223 -8.92 -10.69 -5.01
CA ILE A 223 -9.19 -9.89 -3.81
C ILE A 223 -8.19 -8.75 -3.74
N ASN A 224 -8.69 -7.52 -3.66
CA ASN A 224 -7.92 -6.36 -3.26
C ASN A 224 -7.86 -6.30 -1.73
N MET A 225 -6.68 -6.45 -1.16
CA MET A 225 -6.43 -6.38 0.28
C MET A 225 -5.64 -5.09 0.58
N ALA A 226 -6.29 -3.95 0.39
CA ALA A 226 -5.66 -2.64 0.58
C ALA A 226 -5.27 -2.35 2.03
N THR A 227 -5.93 -2.97 3.02
CA THR A 227 -5.50 -2.95 4.43
C THR A 227 -4.71 -4.22 4.76
N ILE A 228 -3.40 -4.07 5.01
CA ILE A 228 -2.53 -5.17 5.39
C ILE A 228 -2.62 -5.44 6.91
N LYS A 229 -2.87 -4.38 7.69
CA LYS A 229 -3.12 -4.45 9.13
C LYS A 229 -4.13 -3.37 9.55
N PRO A 230 -5.27 -3.76 10.19
CA PRO A 230 -5.71 -5.14 10.43
C PRO A 230 -6.06 -5.85 9.12
N LEU A 231 -5.79 -7.15 9.05
CA LEU A 231 -6.16 -8.00 7.91
C LEU A 231 -7.66 -8.34 7.98
N ASP A 232 -8.36 -8.38 6.84
CA ASP A 232 -9.71 -8.95 6.78
C ASP A 232 -9.64 -10.48 6.84
N GLU A 233 -9.59 -10.98 8.07
CA GLU A 233 -9.47 -12.42 8.33
C GLU A 233 -10.64 -13.22 7.80
N GLU A 234 -11.87 -12.68 7.92
CA GLU A 234 -13.10 -13.33 7.46
C GLU A 234 -13.09 -13.55 5.95
N LEU A 235 -12.68 -12.51 5.20
CA LEU A 235 -12.59 -12.59 3.74
C LEU A 235 -11.52 -13.59 3.31
N VAL A 236 -10.32 -13.56 3.94
CA VAL A 236 -9.24 -14.51 3.64
C VAL A 236 -9.66 -15.94 3.90
N LEU A 237 -10.28 -16.21 5.06
CA LEU A 237 -10.77 -17.55 5.41
C LEU A 237 -11.88 -18.04 4.46
N SER A 238 -12.81 -17.15 4.10
CA SER A 238 -13.89 -17.45 3.16
C SER A 238 -13.34 -17.80 1.77
N ALA A 239 -12.39 -17.02 1.26
CA ALA A 239 -11.74 -17.25 -0.01
C ALA A 239 -10.94 -18.56 -0.02
N ALA A 240 -10.16 -18.82 1.03
CA ALA A 240 -9.38 -20.05 1.19
C ALA A 240 -10.29 -21.28 1.27
N LYS A 241 -11.40 -21.18 2.00
CA LYS A 241 -12.40 -22.28 2.09
C LYS A 241 -13.06 -22.56 0.74
N LYS A 242 -13.36 -21.52 -0.04
CA LYS A 242 -14.01 -21.64 -1.34
C LYS A 242 -13.08 -22.19 -2.41
N CYS A 243 -11.85 -21.68 -2.49
CA CYS A 243 -10.93 -21.98 -3.58
C CYS A 243 -9.93 -23.12 -3.24
N GLY A 244 -9.68 -23.39 -1.96
CA GLY A 244 -8.74 -24.41 -1.50
C GLY A 244 -7.26 -24.12 -1.77
N LYS A 245 -6.95 -23.05 -2.50
CA LYS A 245 -5.61 -22.63 -2.93
C LYS A 245 -5.54 -21.12 -2.93
N VAL A 246 -4.44 -20.55 -2.45
CA VAL A 246 -4.25 -19.10 -2.35
C VAL A 246 -2.93 -18.70 -2.99
N ILE A 247 -2.94 -17.59 -3.70
CA ILE A 247 -1.75 -16.86 -4.16
C ILE A 247 -1.82 -15.47 -3.55
N THR A 248 -0.73 -14.99 -2.96
CA THR A 248 -0.61 -13.59 -2.54
C THR A 248 0.32 -12.84 -3.46
N CYS A 249 -0.01 -11.58 -3.81
CA CYS A 249 0.77 -10.77 -4.72
C CYS A 249 1.01 -9.39 -4.10
N GLU A 250 2.28 -9.04 -3.91
CA GLU A 250 2.68 -7.76 -3.31
C GLU A 250 3.98 -7.24 -3.91
N GLU A 251 4.08 -5.94 -4.10
CA GLU A 251 5.33 -5.28 -4.46
C GLU A 251 6.16 -4.99 -3.20
N HIS A 252 6.54 -6.06 -2.51
CA HIS A 252 7.25 -6.05 -1.23
C HIS A 252 8.02 -7.36 -1.09
N SER A 253 8.95 -7.44 -0.16
CA SER A 253 9.57 -8.71 0.21
C SER A 253 8.50 -9.75 0.57
N VAL A 254 8.72 -10.99 0.16
CA VAL A 254 7.87 -12.11 0.62
C VAL A 254 7.97 -12.34 2.13
N ILE A 255 8.96 -11.70 2.80
CA ILE A 255 9.18 -11.76 4.24
C ILE A 255 8.46 -10.59 4.92
N GLY A 256 7.55 -10.86 5.83
CA GLY A 256 6.90 -9.87 6.71
C GLY A 256 5.74 -9.09 6.08
N GLY A 257 5.44 -9.24 4.77
CA GLY A 257 4.39 -8.49 4.07
C GLY A 257 2.99 -9.11 4.18
N LEU A 258 2.17 -8.85 3.15
CA LEU A 258 0.81 -9.39 3.01
C LEU A 258 0.81 -10.92 2.97
N GLY A 259 1.74 -11.50 2.22
CA GLY A 259 1.83 -12.94 2.06
C GLY A 259 2.06 -13.68 3.38
N GLU A 260 2.91 -13.17 4.26
CA GLU A 260 3.09 -13.75 5.60
C GLU A 260 1.89 -13.52 6.52
N ALA A 261 1.22 -12.37 6.41
CA ALA A 261 -0.01 -12.15 7.18
C ALA A 261 -1.08 -13.19 6.84
N VAL A 262 -1.27 -13.45 5.54
CA VAL A 262 -2.21 -14.48 5.04
C VAL A 262 -1.75 -15.89 5.44
N CYS A 263 -0.45 -16.19 5.30
CA CYS A 263 0.10 -17.49 5.70
C CYS A 263 -0.09 -17.76 7.20
N GLY A 264 0.21 -16.77 8.05
CA GLY A 264 0.04 -16.90 9.50
C GLY A 264 -1.41 -17.22 9.87
N LEU A 265 -2.36 -16.42 9.35
CA LEU A 265 -3.79 -16.64 9.58
C LEU A 265 -4.24 -18.03 9.12
N LEU A 266 -3.90 -18.42 7.89
CA LEU A 266 -4.32 -19.70 7.33
C LEU A 266 -3.67 -20.89 8.03
N SER A 267 -2.40 -20.76 8.44
CA SER A 267 -1.72 -21.81 9.18
C SER A 267 -2.40 -22.13 10.52
N GLU A 268 -2.92 -21.09 11.20
CA GLU A 268 -3.57 -21.23 12.51
C GLU A 268 -5.03 -21.67 12.41
N LYS A 269 -5.81 -21.09 11.46
CA LYS A 269 -7.27 -21.24 11.45
C LYS A 269 -7.81 -22.18 10.36
N LEU A 270 -7.15 -22.26 9.22
CA LEU A 270 -7.57 -23.08 8.07
C LEU A 270 -6.35 -23.45 7.21
N PRO A 271 -5.56 -24.48 7.57
CA PRO A 271 -4.38 -24.88 6.83
C PRO A 271 -4.64 -25.03 5.33
N THR A 272 -4.08 -24.12 4.55
CA THR A 272 -4.31 -23.99 3.12
C THR A 272 -2.96 -23.76 2.41
N LYS A 273 -2.78 -24.34 1.23
CA LYS A 273 -1.58 -24.08 0.43
C LYS A 273 -1.57 -22.64 -0.09
N VAL A 274 -0.55 -21.89 0.29
CA VAL A 274 -0.32 -20.51 -0.15
C VAL A 274 0.96 -20.44 -0.96
N VAL A 275 0.93 -19.75 -2.10
CA VAL A 275 2.10 -19.36 -2.88
C VAL A 275 2.22 -17.85 -2.83
N ARG A 276 3.38 -17.34 -2.42
CA ARG A 276 3.65 -15.91 -2.31
C ARG A 276 4.39 -15.40 -3.53
N ILE A 277 3.88 -14.35 -4.16
CA ILE A 277 4.54 -13.59 -5.22
C ILE A 277 4.93 -12.23 -4.64
N GLY A 278 6.21 -11.93 -4.64
CA GLY A 278 6.84 -10.74 -4.10
C GLY A 278 8.33 -10.76 -4.40
N VAL A 279 9.10 -9.87 -3.81
CA VAL A 279 10.57 -9.84 -3.92
C VAL A 279 11.19 -10.94 -3.04
N ASN A 280 11.95 -11.83 -3.65
CA ASN A 280 12.49 -13.05 -3.01
C ASN A 280 13.86 -12.83 -2.37
N ASP A 281 13.88 -12.22 -1.18
CA ASP A 281 15.09 -12.03 -0.34
C ASP A 281 16.31 -11.50 -1.12
N GLU A 282 16.08 -10.49 -1.95
CA GLU A 282 17.08 -9.86 -2.78
C GLU A 282 16.88 -8.34 -2.84
N PHE A 283 17.95 -7.59 -3.00
CA PHE A 283 17.86 -6.16 -3.23
C PHE A 283 17.41 -5.85 -4.65
N GLY A 284 16.70 -4.73 -4.80
CA GLY A 284 16.45 -4.17 -6.11
C GLY A 284 17.72 -3.56 -6.75
N HIS A 285 17.55 -2.98 -7.92
CA HIS A 285 18.61 -2.27 -8.62
C HIS A 285 18.01 -1.20 -9.54
N SER A 286 18.86 -0.32 -10.09
CA SER A 286 18.43 0.73 -11.02
C SER A 286 17.96 0.15 -12.35
N GLY A 287 16.85 0.67 -12.86
CA GLY A 287 16.31 0.28 -14.16
C GLY A 287 14.93 0.89 -14.41
N PRO A 288 14.38 0.77 -15.63
CA PRO A 288 13.01 1.17 -15.90
C PRO A 288 12.01 0.35 -15.07
N ALA A 289 11.07 1.01 -14.39
CA ALA A 289 10.13 0.38 -13.46
C ALA A 289 9.43 -0.86 -14.03
N ALA A 290 8.90 -0.79 -15.26
CA ALA A 290 8.22 -1.92 -15.89
C ALA A 290 9.15 -3.12 -16.16
N ALA A 291 10.41 -2.87 -16.48
CA ALA A 291 11.39 -3.93 -16.69
C ALA A 291 11.75 -4.62 -15.36
N LEU A 292 11.89 -3.83 -14.29
CA LEU A 292 12.16 -4.34 -12.95
C LEU A 292 10.99 -5.19 -12.44
N LEU A 293 9.75 -4.70 -12.53
CA LEU A 293 8.58 -5.47 -12.13
C LEU A 293 8.54 -6.84 -12.83
N LYS A 294 8.79 -6.86 -14.13
CA LYS A 294 8.85 -8.12 -14.89
C LYS A 294 10.01 -9.02 -14.44
N GLN A 295 11.19 -8.47 -14.21
CA GLN A 295 12.37 -9.21 -13.76
C GLN A 295 12.15 -9.86 -12.39
N PHE A 296 11.51 -9.16 -11.46
CA PHE A 296 11.19 -9.66 -10.13
C PHE A 296 9.91 -10.53 -10.09
N GLY A 297 9.34 -10.86 -11.26
CA GLY A 297 8.13 -11.69 -11.34
C GLY A 297 6.85 -11.00 -10.86
N LEU A 298 6.85 -9.68 -10.75
CA LEU A 298 5.69 -8.88 -10.33
C LEU A 298 4.85 -8.50 -11.55
N SER A 299 4.30 -9.51 -12.23
CA SER A 299 3.55 -9.33 -13.47
C SER A 299 2.41 -10.35 -13.61
N ALA A 300 1.42 -9.99 -14.44
CA ALA A 300 0.28 -10.86 -14.74
C ALA A 300 0.72 -12.21 -15.34
N GLU A 301 1.74 -12.22 -16.21
CA GLU A 301 2.25 -13.43 -16.83
C GLU A 301 2.78 -14.41 -15.77
N HIS A 302 3.54 -13.93 -14.80
CA HIS A 302 4.07 -14.77 -13.73
C HIS A 302 2.96 -15.29 -12.81
N ILE A 303 1.95 -14.44 -12.50
CA ILE A 303 0.77 -14.89 -11.74
C ILE A 303 0.06 -16.04 -12.47
N VAL A 304 -0.11 -15.93 -13.80
CA VAL A 304 -0.72 -17.00 -14.64
C VAL A 304 0.10 -18.28 -14.57
N GLU A 305 1.42 -18.22 -14.68
CA GLU A 305 2.30 -19.39 -14.58
C GLU A 305 2.14 -20.10 -13.23
N VAL A 306 2.19 -19.34 -12.15
CA VAL A 306 2.07 -19.84 -10.77
C VAL A 306 0.69 -20.48 -10.56
N ALA A 307 -0.38 -19.78 -10.94
CA ALA A 307 -1.75 -20.27 -10.80
C ALA A 307 -2.00 -21.54 -11.61
N THR A 308 -1.52 -21.58 -12.85
CA THR A 308 -1.63 -22.78 -13.70
C THR A 308 -0.92 -23.99 -13.11
N LYS A 309 0.28 -23.80 -12.52
CA LYS A 309 1.01 -24.89 -11.82
C LYS A 309 0.30 -25.33 -10.54
N LEU A 310 -0.32 -24.39 -9.83
CA LEU A 310 -1.01 -24.66 -8.57
C LEU A 310 -2.35 -25.38 -8.79
N CYS A 311 -3.02 -25.13 -9.92
CA CYS A 311 -4.33 -25.70 -10.25
C CYS A 311 -4.26 -27.09 -10.95
N LYS A 312 -3.12 -27.44 -11.50
CA LYS A 312 -2.84 -28.81 -12.01
C LYS A 312 -2.54 -29.76 -10.86
#